data_07596424b6cca1eb955710068def5f3a
#
_entry.id   07596424b6cca1eb955710068def5f3a
#
_cell.length_a   1.000
_cell.length_b   1.000
_cell.length_c   1.000
_cell.angle_alpha   90.00
_cell.angle_beta   90.00
_cell.angle_gamma   90.00
#
_symmetry.space_group_name_H-M   'P 1'
#
loop_
_entity.id
_entity.type
_entity.pdbx_description
1 polymer ?
#
loop_
_entity_poly.entity_id
_entity_poly.type
_entity_poly.pdbx_seq_one_letter_code
_entity_poly.pdbx_strand_id
1 'polypeptide(L)'
;MDRIVEAYIGEYASGKSENAVNRALALAKEGRKVTLVDLDLVEPVYTLRPLIPILEEQGVHVIAWKTEETLGLGEAGSVLHPAMRWALRNEGDVILDIGYGSKGSAVLNLLEGIEKEKQLKVILVVNTLRPMTDSVDKIIEYLNETGPAHGFIANTHLGEDTTVELMLNGLSMVKEAADRVNLPVYAMAVDERFRDDFPEDTIKGVPLRFLRRYLPLGFW
;
A
#
# COMPACT_ATOMS: atom_id res chain seq x y z
N MET A 1 -6.73 -15.98 -15.43
CA MET A 1 -6.36 -15.58 -14.05
C MET A 1 -7.42 -14.60 -13.57
N ASP A 2 -7.85 -14.72 -12.33
CA ASP A 2 -8.80 -13.77 -11.77
C ASP A 2 -8.20 -12.38 -11.67
N ARG A 3 -9.05 -11.37 -11.83
CA ARG A 3 -8.69 -9.97 -11.64
C ARG A 3 -8.29 -9.72 -10.20
N ILE A 4 -7.27 -8.90 -10.01
CA ILE A 4 -6.81 -8.45 -8.69
C ILE A 4 -7.16 -6.98 -8.52
N VAL A 5 -7.85 -6.64 -7.41
CA VAL A 5 -8.12 -5.26 -7.02
C VAL A 5 -7.68 -5.12 -5.56
N GLU A 6 -6.60 -4.41 -5.32
CA GLU A 6 -6.03 -4.25 -3.97
C GLU A 6 -5.90 -2.75 -3.64
N ALA A 7 -6.38 -2.36 -2.47
CA ALA A 7 -6.22 -1.01 -1.91
C ALA A 7 -5.34 -1.08 -0.66
N TYR A 8 -4.29 -0.27 -0.64
CA TYR A 8 -3.33 -0.21 0.46
C TYR A 8 -3.62 1.00 1.34
N ILE A 9 -4.08 0.75 2.55
CA ILE A 9 -4.35 1.75 3.58
C ILE A 9 -3.35 1.60 4.73
N GLY A 10 -3.23 2.60 5.59
CA GLY A 10 -2.35 2.55 6.77
C GLY A 10 -1.98 3.92 7.28
N GLU A 11 -1.20 3.96 8.34
CA GLU A 11 -0.68 5.17 8.94
C GLU A 11 0.32 5.88 8.01
N TYR A 12 0.57 7.16 8.29
CA TYR A 12 1.68 7.89 7.68
C TYR A 12 3.00 7.13 7.83
N ALA A 13 3.77 7.05 6.74
CA ALA A 13 5.04 6.32 6.70
C ALA A 13 4.95 4.83 7.12
N SER A 14 3.79 4.18 6.94
CA SER A 14 3.67 2.73 7.13
C SER A 14 4.21 1.90 5.96
N GLY A 15 4.52 2.55 4.82
CA GLY A 15 5.02 1.92 3.60
C GLY A 15 3.94 1.45 2.63
N LYS A 16 2.75 2.04 2.67
CA LYS A 16 1.65 1.77 1.72
C LYS A 16 2.11 1.86 0.27
N SER A 17 2.66 3.02 -0.10
CA SER A 17 3.08 3.32 -1.47
C SER A 17 4.17 2.39 -1.97
N GLU A 18 5.16 2.04 -1.12
CA GLU A 18 6.18 1.04 -1.49
C GLU A 18 5.56 -0.34 -1.73
N ASN A 19 4.61 -0.76 -0.89
CA ASN A 19 3.90 -2.01 -1.10
C ASN A 19 3.05 -1.99 -2.38
N ALA A 20 2.34 -0.89 -2.65
CA ALA A 20 1.53 -0.72 -3.86
C ALA A 20 2.40 -0.75 -5.13
N VAL A 21 3.51 0.01 -5.16
CA VAL A 21 4.47 0.04 -6.29
C VAL A 21 5.05 -1.34 -6.54
N ASN A 22 5.61 -1.98 -5.53
CA ASN A 22 6.22 -3.31 -5.68
C ASN A 22 5.20 -4.36 -6.12
N ARG A 23 3.95 -4.27 -5.63
CA ARG A 23 2.87 -5.17 -6.05
C ARG A 23 2.51 -4.98 -7.52
N ALA A 24 2.35 -3.74 -7.97
CA ALA A 24 2.06 -3.43 -9.35
C ALA A 24 3.16 -3.94 -10.29
N LEU A 25 4.43 -3.72 -9.93
CA LEU A 25 5.58 -4.21 -10.69
C LEU A 25 5.69 -5.73 -10.72
N ALA A 26 5.40 -6.40 -9.60
CA ALA A 26 5.40 -7.87 -9.55
C ALA A 26 4.35 -8.45 -10.50
N LEU A 27 3.13 -7.91 -10.50
CA LEU A 27 2.06 -8.34 -11.39
C LEU A 27 2.39 -8.06 -12.87
N ALA A 28 2.98 -6.90 -13.18
CA ALA A 28 3.42 -6.58 -14.54
C ALA A 28 4.51 -7.53 -15.04
N LYS A 29 5.46 -7.93 -14.18
CA LYS A 29 6.47 -8.97 -14.49
C LYS A 29 5.86 -10.34 -14.81
N GLU A 30 4.69 -10.64 -14.24
CA GLU A 30 3.91 -11.86 -14.57
C GLU A 30 3.19 -11.74 -15.92
N GLY A 31 3.36 -10.64 -16.65
CA GLY A 31 2.69 -10.37 -17.94
C GLY A 31 1.23 -9.92 -17.78
N ARG A 32 0.82 -9.50 -16.58
CA ARG A 32 -0.53 -9.02 -16.32
C ARG A 32 -0.65 -7.53 -16.70
N LYS A 33 -1.84 -7.12 -17.14
CA LYS A 33 -2.16 -5.72 -17.36
C LYS A 33 -2.49 -5.08 -16.02
N VAL A 34 -1.73 -4.08 -15.62
CA VAL A 34 -1.82 -3.46 -14.28
C VAL A 34 -2.02 -1.96 -14.37
N THR A 35 -2.98 -1.46 -13.61
CA THR A 35 -3.15 -0.03 -13.36
C THR A 35 -2.83 0.28 -11.89
N LEU A 36 -1.87 1.17 -11.65
CA LEU A 36 -1.57 1.72 -10.32
C LEU A 36 -2.19 3.11 -10.23
N VAL A 37 -2.97 3.35 -9.18
CA VAL A 37 -3.68 4.61 -8.97
C VAL A 37 -3.19 5.28 -7.70
N ASP A 38 -2.70 6.50 -7.84
CA ASP A 38 -2.29 7.36 -6.72
C ASP A 38 -3.51 8.11 -6.18
N LEU A 39 -4.03 7.67 -5.06
CA LEU A 39 -5.17 8.25 -4.35
C LEU A 39 -4.75 8.92 -3.04
N ASP A 40 -3.46 9.21 -2.84
CA ASP A 40 -3.02 10.02 -1.71
C ASP A 40 -3.33 11.50 -1.94
N LEU A 41 -4.55 11.87 -1.59
CA LEU A 41 -5.04 13.25 -1.64
C LEU A 41 -4.73 14.02 -0.34
N VAL A 42 -4.13 13.37 0.66
CA VAL A 42 -3.82 13.95 1.96
C VAL A 42 -2.44 14.60 1.92
N GLU A 43 -1.46 13.97 1.28
CA GLU A 43 -0.11 14.51 1.11
C GLU A 43 0.36 14.46 -0.35
N PRO A 44 -0.10 15.39 -1.19
CA PRO A 44 0.24 15.38 -2.61
C PRO A 44 1.73 15.66 -2.91
N VAL A 45 2.55 15.98 -1.90
CA VAL A 45 3.99 16.23 -2.05
C VAL A 45 4.78 14.91 -2.14
N TYR A 46 4.33 13.85 -1.45
CA TYR A 46 4.97 12.54 -1.43
C TYR A 46 4.20 11.55 -2.32
N THR A 47 4.10 11.86 -3.60
CA THR A 47 3.30 11.11 -4.56
C THR A 47 4.16 10.17 -5.41
N LEU A 48 3.48 9.28 -6.13
CA LEU A 48 4.12 8.39 -7.12
C LEU A 48 4.62 9.12 -8.38
N ARG A 49 4.38 10.44 -8.50
CA ARG A 49 4.70 11.24 -9.70
C ARG A 49 6.13 11.06 -10.22
N PRO A 50 7.18 11.13 -9.38
CA PRO A 50 8.56 10.95 -9.86
C PRO A 50 8.83 9.55 -10.41
N LEU A 51 8.01 8.56 -10.05
CA LEU A 51 8.16 7.18 -10.45
C LEU A 51 7.40 6.84 -11.73
N ILE A 52 6.51 7.70 -12.21
CA ILE A 52 5.66 7.43 -13.39
C ILE A 52 6.48 6.91 -14.58
N PRO A 53 7.58 7.57 -15.01
CA PRO A 53 8.33 7.10 -16.18
C PRO A 53 8.92 5.69 -15.96
N ILE A 54 9.42 5.41 -14.77
CA ILE A 54 10.01 4.11 -14.43
C ILE A 54 8.94 3.01 -14.41
N LEU A 55 7.75 3.31 -13.89
CA LEU A 55 6.65 2.37 -13.79
C LEU A 55 6.05 2.06 -15.16
N GLU A 56 5.85 3.08 -15.99
CA GLU A 56 5.33 2.92 -17.35
C GLU A 56 6.30 2.13 -18.25
N GLU A 57 7.62 2.37 -18.12
CA GLU A 57 8.65 1.58 -18.81
C GLU A 57 8.59 0.09 -18.44
N GLN A 58 8.17 -0.23 -17.21
CA GLN A 58 8.00 -1.59 -16.73
C GLN A 58 6.58 -2.15 -16.98
N GLY A 59 5.76 -1.46 -17.77
CA GLY A 59 4.45 -1.94 -18.21
C GLY A 59 3.30 -1.71 -17.21
N VAL A 60 3.52 -0.86 -16.19
CA VAL A 60 2.45 -0.43 -15.26
C VAL A 60 1.82 0.85 -15.77
N HIS A 61 0.51 0.85 -16.03
CA HIS A 61 -0.23 2.07 -16.30
C HIS A 61 -0.47 2.85 -15.01
N VAL A 62 -0.07 4.13 -14.96
CA VAL A 62 -0.18 4.96 -13.74
C VAL A 62 -1.25 6.04 -13.91
N ILE A 63 -2.19 6.11 -12.96
CA ILE A 63 -3.16 7.19 -12.85
C ILE A 63 -2.79 8.02 -11.61
N ALA A 64 -2.25 9.21 -11.85
CA ALA A 64 -1.84 10.17 -10.82
C ALA A 64 -2.01 11.59 -11.36
N TRP A 65 -2.07 12.60 -10.48
CA TRP A 65 -1.94 13.98 -10.89
C TRP A 65 -0.55 14.24 -11.50
N LYS A 66 -0.48 14.89 -12.64
CA LYS A 66 0.78 15.35 -13.23
C LYS A 66 1.14 16.72 -12.69
N THR A 67 2.45 16.97 -12.51
CA THR A 67 2.93 18.26 -11.98
C THR A 67 2.46 19.43 -12.85
N GLU A 68 2.41 19.26 -14.16
CA GLU A 68 1.97 20.26 -15.13
C GLU A 68 0.49 20.61 -14.96
N GLU A 69 -0.33 19.66 -14.55
CA GLU A 69 -1.77 19.83 -14.32
C GLU A 69 -2.07 20.53 -13.00
N THR A 70 -1.12 20.54 -12.06
CA THR A 70 -1.27 21.17 -10.73
C THR A 70 -0.64 22.56 -10.64
N LEU A 71 0.15 22.98 -11.63
CA LEU A 71 0.76 24.31 -11.67
C LEU A 71 -0.33 25.40 -11.76
N GLY A 72 -0.39 26.24 -10.72
CA GLY A 72 -1.33 27.37 -10.66
C GLY A 72 -2.70 27.05 -10.07
N LEU A 73 -2.99 25.80 -9.73
CA LEU A 73 -4.28 25.40 -9.17
C LEU A 73 -4.31 25.34 -7.62
N GLY A 74 -3.23 25.77 -6.96
CA GLY A 74 -3.13 25.78 -5.49
C GLY A 74 -3.37 24.38 -4.87
N GLU A 75 -4.52 24.18 -4.23
CA GLU A 75 -4.88 22.92 -3.56
C GLU A 75 -5.39 21.82 -4.51
N ALA A 76 -5.13 21.88 -5.80
CA ALA A 76 -5.64 20.91 -6.79
C ALA A 76 -5.23 19.46 -6.49
N GLY A 77 -4.13 19.25 -5.75
CA GLY A 77 -3.72 17.94 -5.28
C GLY A 77 -4.70 17.27 -4.31
N SER A 78 -5.62 18.02 -3.71
CA SER A 78 -6.66 17.52 -2.80
C SER A 78 -7.99 17.19 -3.51
N VAL A 79 -8.05 17.32 -4.83
CA VAL A 79 -9.23 17.00 -5.63
C VAL A 79 -9.01 15.70 -6.41
N LEU A 80 -10.02 14.85 -6.41
CA LEU A 80 -9.97 13.60 -7.17
C LEU A 80 -9.92 13.89 -8.68
N HIS A 81 -8.86 13.44 -9.35
CA HIS A 81 -8.76 13.54 -10.80
C HIS A 81 -9.85 12.68 -11.47
N PRO A 82 -10.49 13.14 -12.56
CA PRO A 82 -11.56 12.37 -13.21
C PRO A 82 -11.19 10.93 -13.56
N ALA A 83 -9.96 10.67 -14.02
CA ALA A 83 -9.49 9.32 -14.31
C ALA A 83 -9.43 8.41 -13.07
N MET A 84 -9.13 8.98 -11.89
CA MET A 84 -9.11 8.23 -10.63
C MET A 84 -10.52 7.75 -10.26
N ARG A 85 -11.55 8.59 -10.45
CA ARG A 85 -12.94 8.20 -10.19
C ARG A 85 -13.37 6.96 -10.96
N TRP A 86 -12.87 6.80 -12.18
CA TRP A 86 -13.20 5.71 -13.08
C TRP A 86 -12.15 4.60 -13.11
N ALA A 87 -11.21 4.60 -12.18
CA ALA A 87 -10.07 3.68 -12.16
C ALA A 87 -10.49 2.19 -12.25
N LEU A 88 -11.59 1.82 -11.59
CA LEU A 88 -12.09 0.44 -11.59
C LEU A 88 -12.63 -0.04 -12.96
N ARG A 89 -12.80 0.86 -13.93
CA ARG A 89 -13.17 0.50 -15.31
C ARG A 89 -11.97 0.04 -16.17
N ASN A 90 -10.75 0.25 -15.68
CA ASN A 90 -9.57 -0.24 -16.39
C ASN A 90 -9.59 -1.77 -16.43
N GLU A 91 -9.21 -2.32 -17.56
CA GLU A 91 -9.04 -3.76 -17.72
C GLU A 91 -7.82 -4.27 -16.97
N GLY A 92 -7.86 -5.50 -16.51
CA GLY A 92 -6.79 -6.14 -15.76
C GLY A 92 -6.82 -5.79 -14.28
N ASP A 93 -5.66 -5.80 -13.65
CA ASP A 93 -5.52 -5.58 -12.22
C ASP A 93 -5.49 -4.09 -11.88
N VAL A 94 -6.00 -3.75 -10.71
CA VAL A 94 -6.01 -2.38 -10.20
C VAL A 94 -5.41 -2.36 -8.80
N ILE A 95 -4.35 -1.58 -8.63
CA ILE A 95 -3.68 -1.35 -7.35
C ILE A 95 -3.93 0.11 -6.96
N LEU A 96 -4.46 0.32 -5.76
CA LEU A 96 -4.85 1.62 -5.24
C LEU A 96 -3.92 1.99 -4.06
N ASP A 97 -3.13 3.05 -4.24
CA ASP A 97 -2.33 3.65 -3.17
C ASP A 97 -3.14 4.74 -2.48
N ILE A 98 -3.50 4.52 -1.22
CA ILE A 98 -4.45 5.35 -0.48
C ILE A 98 -3.70 6.24 0.52
N GLY A 99 -4.14 7.49 0.69
CA GLY A 99 -3.64 8.38 1.73
C GLY A 99 -3.87 7.82 3.14
N TYR A 100 -3.18 8.37 4.12
CA TYR A 100 -3.24 7.86 5.50
C TYR A 100 -4.51 8.27 6.26
N GLY A 101 -4.84 7.48 7.28
CA GLY A 101 -5.94 7.74 8.22
C GLY A 101 -7.33 7.54 7.62
N SER A 102 -8.35 7.87 8.42
CA SER A 102 -9.75 7.73 8.03
C SER A 102 -10.15 8.61 6.85
N LYS A 103 -9.54 9.79 6.70
CA LYS A 103 -9.76 10.66 5.53
C LYS A 103 -9.21 10.04 4.25
N GLY A 104 -8.03 9.40 4.34
CA GLY A 104 -7.43 8.68 3.22
C GLY A 104 -8.33 7.50 2.79
N SER A 105 -8.71 6.63 3.71
CA SER A 105 -9.55 5.47 3.40
C SER A 105 -10.92 5.85 2.85
N ALA A 106 -11.50 6.98 3.28
CA ALA A 106 -12.77 7.49 2.77
C ALA A 106 -12.75 7.81 1.26
N VAL A 107 -11.56 8.04 0.68
CA VAL A 107 -11.40 8.28 -0.77
C VAL A 107 -11.87 7.09 -1.60
N LEU A 108 -11.81 5.87 -1.07
CA LEU A 108 -12.35 4.69 -1.74
C LEU A 108 -13.81 4.85 -2.13
N ASN A 109 -14.62 5.52 -1.30
CA ASN A 109 -16.04 5.75 -1.57
C ASN A 109 -16.30 6.70 -2.75
N LEU A 110 -15.28 7.39 -3.25
CA LEU A 110 -15.36 8.28 -4.41
C LEU A 110 -15.15 7.54 -5.74
N LEU A 111 -14.67 6.29 -5.68
CA LEU A 111 -14.45 5.48 -6.88
C LEU A 111 -15.77 4.91 -7.38
N GLU A 112 -16.05 5.16 -8.65
CA GLU A 112 -17.28 4.68 -9.29
C GLU A 112 -17.27 3.15 -9.40
N GLY A 113 -18.29 2.52 -8.82
CA GLY A 113 -18.48 1.08 -8.85
C GLY A 113 -17.79 0.31 -7.75
N ILE A 114 -17.17 1.00 -6.77
CA ILE A 114 -16.45 0.36 -5.67
C ILE A 114 -17.35 -0.62 -4.88
N GLU A 115 -18.60 -0.27 -4.69
CA GLU A 115 -19.59 -1.10 -3.97
C GLU A 115 -19.96 -2.40 -4.69
N LYS A 116 -19.64 -2.49 -5.99
CA LYS A 116 -19.90 -3.66 -6.84
C LYS A 116 -18.64 -4.47 -7.12
N GLU A 117 -17.47 -3.96 -6.73
CA GLU A 117 -16.19 -4.63 -6.98
C GLU A 117 -15.96 -5.75 -5.96
N LYS A 118 -16.37 -6.96 -6.35
CA LYS A 118 -16.31 -8.15 -5.48
C LYS A 118 -14.88 -8.64 -5.21
N GLN A 119 -13.92 -8.22 -6.02
CA GLN A 119 -12.53 -8.65 -5.92
C GLN A 119 -11.68 -7.65 -5.11
N LEU A 120 -12.28 -6.55 -4.66
CA LEU A 120 -11.59 -5.57 -3.85
C LEU A 120 -11.09 -6.18 -2.54
N LYS A 121 -9.79 -6.04 -2.31
CA LYS A 121 -9.16 -6.29 -1.03
C LYS A 121 -8.58 -5.00 -0.49
N VAL A 122 -9.12 -4.51 0.60
CA VAL A 122 -8.54 -3.41 1.37
C VAL A 122 -7.55 -4.01 2.35
N ILE A 123 -6.30 -3.59 2.29
CA ILE A 123 -5.18 -4.18 3.03
C ILE A 123 -4.55 -3.11 3.92
N LEU A 124 -4.54 -3.37 5.23
CA LEU A 124 -3.89 -2.48 6.18
C LEU A 124 -2.39 -2.79 6.26
N VAL A 125 -1.56 -1.83 5.82
CA VAL A 125 -0.11 -1.90 5.94
C VAL A 125 0.30 -1.33 7.29
N VAL A 126 0.95 -2.16 8.11
CA VAL A 126 1.31 -1.84 9.49
C VAL A 126 2.82 -1.77 9.65
N ASN A 127 3.30 -0.62 10.11
CA ASN A 127 4.65 -0.46 10.65
C ASN A 127 4.55 -0.24 12.16
N THR A 128 4.94 -1.22 12.94
CA THR A 128 4.79 -1.19 14.41
C THR A 128 5.73 -0.20 15.12
N LEU A 129 6.53 0.54 14.37
CA LEU A 129 7.34 1.64 14.88
C LEU A 129 6.65 3.02 14.68
N ARG A 130 5.38 3.02 14.29
CA ARG A 130 4.59 4.25 14.16
C ARG A 130 3.65 4.43 15.36
N PRO A 131 3.42 5.67 15.79
CA PRO A 131 2.69 5.97 17.04
C PRO A 131 1.28 5.41 17.11
N MET A 132 0.59 5.31 15.97
CA MET A 132 -0.79 4.80 15.90
C MET A 132 -0.88 3.28 15.77
N THR A 133 0.26 2.59 15.61
CA THR A 133 0.31 1.13 15.37
C THR A 133 1.43 0.45 16.15
N ASP A 134 1.94 1.06 17.23
CA ASP A 134 3.06 0.57 18.04
C ASP A 134 2.68 -0.48 19.11
N SER A 135 1.42 -0.89 19.14
CA SER A 135 0.93 -1.97 19.98
C SER A 135 -0.25 -2.70 19.33
N VAL A 136 -0.52 -3.92 19.79
CA VAL A 136 -1.65 -4.74 19.29
C VAL A 136 -2.98 -3.99 19.41
N ASP A 137 -3.23 -3.37 20.55
CA ASP A 137 -4.49 -2.64 20.79
C ASP A 137 -4.61 -1.43 19.87
N LYS A 138 -3.53 -0.68 19.66
CA LYS A 138 -3.51 0.45 18.71
C LYS A 138 -3.68 0.01 17.26
N ILE A 139 -3.11 -1.12 16.84
CA ILE A 139 -3.35 -1.68 15.49
C ILE A 139 -4.85 -1.93 15.29
N ILE A 140 -5.52 -2.51 16.29
CA ILE A 140 -6.95 -2.78 16.24
C ILE A 140 -7.78 -1.49 16.26
N GLU A 141 -7.39 -0.53 17.11
CA GLU A 141 -8.02 0.79 17.16
C GLU A 141 -7.91 1.50 15.81
N TYR A 142 -6.70 1.54 15.23
CA TYR A 142 -6.46 2.15 13.92
C TYR A 142 -7.25 1.46 12.80
N LEU A 143 -7.36 0.13 12.82
CA LEU A 143 -8.22 -0.62 11.90
C LEU A 143 -9.68 -0.14 12.00
N ASN A 144 -10.20 0.02 13.22
CA ASN A 144 -11.58 0.46 13.46
C ASN A 144 -11.81 1.91 12.98
N GLU A 145 -10.81 2.78 13.11
CA GLU A 145 -10.87 4.17 12.67
C GLU A 145 -10.82 4.32 11.14
N THR A 146 -10.02 3.50 10.46
CA THR A 146 -9.84 3.59 9.01
C THR A 146 -10.92 2.87 8.21
N GLY A 147 -11.75 2.07 8.88
CA GLY A 147 -12.83 1.31 8.27
C GLY A 147 -12.44 -0.13 7.90
N PRO A 148 -13.33 -0.88 7.27
CA PRO A 148 -13.14 -2.30 7.08
C PRO A 148 -11.95 -2.60 6.17
N ALA A 149 -11.06 -3.46 6.67
CA ALA A 149 -10.01 -4.08 5.88
C ALA A 149 -10.24 -5.59 5.77
N HIS A 150 -9.60 -6.21 4.79
CA HIS A 150 -9.70 -7.64 4.50
C HIS A 150 -8.49 -8.43 5.04
N GLY A 151 -7.47 -7.73 5.56
CA GLY A 151 -6.28 -8.30 6.15
C GLY A 151 -5.13 -7.31 6.25
N PHE A 152 -3.98 -7.81 6.66
CA PHE A 152 -2.81 -7.03 7.00
C PHE A 152 -1.60 -7.34 6.11
N ILE A 153 -0.72 -6.37 5.98
CA ILE A 153 0.70 -6.57 5.64
C ILE A 153 1.53 -6.07 6.81
N ALA A 154 2.39 -6.94 7.34
CA ALA A 154 3.39 -6.56 8.33
C ALA A 154 4.57 -5.91 7.60
N ASN A 155 4.78 -4.61 7.81
CA ASN A 155 5.81 -3.82 7.14
C ASN A 155 6.61 -2.98 8.15
N THR A 156 7.07 -3.63 9.22
CA THR A 156 7.88 -2.96 10.24
C THR A 156 9.27 -2.66 9.71
N HIS A 157 9.62 -1.39 9.64
CA HIS A 157 10.91 -0.93 9.15
C HIS A 157 11.32 0.42 9.77
N LEU A 158 12.63 0.67 9.79
CA LEU A 158 13.25 1.91 10.26
C LEU A 158 14.30 2.39 9.23
N GLY A 159 13.94 2.40 7.95
CA GLY A 159 14.87 2.76 6.87
C GLY A 159 16.15 1.92 6.90
N GLU A 160 17.30 2.59 6.93
CA GLU A 160 18.62 1.91 6.98
C GLU A 160 18.87 1.17 8.30
N ASP A 161 18.26 1.61 9.39
CA ASP A 161 18.41 1.01 10.73
C ASP A 161 17.50 -0.21 10.94
N THR A 162 16.79 -0.64 9.90
CA THR A 162 15.96 -1.86 9.95
C THR A 162 16.83 -3.08 10.21
N THR A 163 16.39 -3.95 11.11
CA THR A 163 17.02 -5.24 11.40
C THR A 163 16.02 -6.38 11.23
N VAL A 164 16.53 -7.59 11.04
CA VAL A 164 15.71 -8.83 10.98
C VAL A 164 14.87 -8.97 12.27
N GLU A 165 15.48 -8.70 13.42
CA GLU A 165 14.79 -8.77 14.72
C GLU A 165 13.60 -7.82 14.80
N LEU A 166 13.77 -6.55 14.37
CA LEU A 166 12.68 -5.56 14.33
C LEU A 166 11.51 -6.05 13.45
N MET A 167 11.83 -6.58 12.26
CA MET A 167 10.81 -7.10 11.35
C MET A 167 10.06 -8.29 11.96
N LEU A 168 10.75 -9.23 12.61
CA LEU A 168 10.14 -10.41 13.23
C LEU A 168 9.29 -10.06 14.45
N ASN A 169 9.71 -9.08 15.24
CA ASN A 169 8.94 -8.57 16.37
C ASN A 169 7.67 -7.88 15.86
N GLY A 170 7.78 -7.06 14.81
CA GLY A 170 6.64 -6.43 14.17
C GLY A 170 5.66 -7.44 13.58
N LEU A 171 6.15 -8.48 12.90
CA LEU A 171 5.31 -9.56 12.39
C LEU A 171 4.53 -10.24 13.54
N SER A 172 5.18 -10.50 14.67
CA SER A 172 4.52 -11.16 15.81
C SER A 172 3.37 -10.30 16.34
N MET A 173 3.59 -8.98 16.45
CA MET A 173 2.57 -8.03 16.90
C MET A 173 1.39 -7.93 15.92
N VAL A 174 1.67 -7.86 14.61
CA VAL A 174 0.63 -7.82 13.58
C VAL A 174 -0.17 -9.12 13.54
N LYS A 175 0.49 -10.27 13.70
CA LYS A 175 -0.22 -11.56 13.79
C LYS A 175 -1.15 -11.61 14.99
N GLU A 176 -0.71 -11.18 16.16
CA GLU A 176 -1.56 -11.13 17.34
C GLU A 176 -2.78 -10.23 17.13
N ALA A 177 -2.61 -9.05 16.54
CA ALA A 177 -3.72 -8.18 16.18
C ALA A 177 -4.67 -8.84 15.19
N ALA A 178 -4.13 -9.47 14.14
CA ALA A 178 -4.88 -10.18 13.12
C ALA A 178 -5.71 -11.34 13.70
N ASP A 179 -5.14 -12.13 14.59
CA ASP A 179 -5.82 -13.24 15.28
C ASP A 179 -6.99 -12.72 16.12
N ARG A 180 -6.81 -11.60 16.85
CA ARG A 180 -7.87 -11.02 17.70
C ARG A 180 -9.07 -10.50 16.90
N VAL A 181 -8.84 -10.03 15.65
CA VAL A 181 -9.91 -9.54 14.78
C VAL A 181 -10.33 -10.53 13.71
N ASN A 182 -9.77 -11.75 13.73
CA ASN A 182 -10.04 -12.82 12.77
C ASN A 182 -9.83 -12.41 11.31
N LEU A 183 -8.72 -11.71 11.03
CA LEU A 183 -8.30 -11.31 9.69
C LEU A 183 -6.95 -11.97 9.34
N PRO A 184 -6.67 -12.25 8.04
CA PRO A 184 -5.39 -12.82 7.62
C PRO A 184 -4.26 -11.79 7.62
N VAL A 185 -3.03 -12.25 7.81
CA VAL A 185 -1.81 -11.54 7.40
C VAL A 185 -1.41 -12.05 6.04
N TYR A 186 -1.58 -11.23 5.01
CA TYR A 186 -1.32 -11.62 3.61
C TYR A 186 0.15 -11.75 3.29
N ALA A 187 0.99 -10.92 3.91
CA ALA A 187 2.43 -10.98 3.74
C ALA A 187 3.18 -10.26 4.87
N MET A 188 4.44 -10.60 5.04
CA MET A 188 5.44 -9.77 5.67
C MET A 188 6.27 -9.12 4.57
N ALA A 189 6.29 -7.79 4.54
CA ALA A 189 7.13 -7.03 3.65
C ALA A 189 8.57 -6.98 4.18
N VAL A 190 9.53 -7.24 3.31
CA VAL A 190 10.96 -7.33 3.63
C VAL A 190 11.74 -6.52 2.61
N ASP A 191 12.62 -5.63 3.04
CA ASP A 191 13.54 -4.94 2.13
C ASP A 191 14.41 -5.98 1.40
N GLU A 192 14.57 -5.85 0.10
CA GLU A 192 15.30 -6.80 -0.76
C GLU A 192 16.74 -7.06 -0.28
N ARG A 193 17.36 -6.12 0.44
CA ARG A 193 18.70 -6.27 1.03
C ARG A 193 18.80 -7.41 2.06
N PHE A 194 17.67 -7.83 2.65
CA PHE A 194 17.60 -8.93 3.63
C PHE A 194 17.23 -10.27 3.00
N ARG A 195 17.25 -10.40 1.66
CA ARG A 195 16.84 -11.64 1.00
C ARG A 195 17.61 -12.87 1.49
N ASP A 196 18.91 -12.72 1.72
CA ASP A 196 19.76 -13.82 2.17
C ASP A 196 19.51 -14.23 3.63
N ASP A 197 18.90 -13.33 4.42
CA ASP A 197 18.50 -13.63 5.81
C ASP A 197 17.19 -14.45 5.88
N PHE A 198 16.45 -14.54 4.77
CA PHE A 198 15.19 -15.26 4.65
C PHE A 198 15.26 -16.27 3.49
N PRO A 199 15.82 -17.47 3.73
CA PRO A 199 16.00 -18.48 2.69
C PRO A 199 14.69 -19.12 2.21
N GLU A 200 13.61 -19.02 3.00
CA GLU A 200 12.29 -19.52 2.66
C GLU A 200 11.38 -18.38 2.20
N ASP A 201 10.39 -18.70 1.38
CA ASP A 201 9.39 -17.73 0.91
C ASP A 201 8.28 -17.46 1.94
N THR A 202 8.35 -18.10 3.11
CA THR A 202 7.39 -17.94 4.21
C THR A 202 8.11 -17.91 5.55
N ILE A 203 7.53 -17.16 6.51
CA ILE A 203 7.97 -17.19 7.91
C ILE A 203 6.78 -17.23 8.85
N LYS A 204 6.81 -18.13 9.84
CA LYS A 204 5.68 -18.36 10.77
C LYS A 204 4.33 -18.54 10.05
N GLY A 205 4.35 -19.17 8.86
CA GLY A 205 3.16 -19.38 8.02
C GLY A 205 2.67 -18.15 7.25
N VAL A 206 3.43 -17.06 7.24
CA VAL A 206 3.13 -15.84 6.50
C VAL A 206 4.05 -15.74 5.28
N PRO A 207 3.51 -15.51 4.07
CA PRO A 207 4.32 -15.28 2.87
C PRO A 207 5.23 -14.06 3.01
N LEU A 208 6.44 -14.15 2.47
CA LEU A 208 7.34 -13.02 2.36
C LEU A 208 7.11 -12.27 1.04
N ARG A 209 7.16 -10.96 1.12
CA ARG A 209 7.10 -10.07 -0.03
C ARG A 209 8.32 -9.17 -0.01
N PHE A 210 9.32 -9.48 -0.84
CA PHE A 210 10.52 -8.68 -0.94
C PHE A 210 10.25 -7.39 -1.70
N LEU A 211 10.61 -6.26 -1.09
CA LEU A 211 10.40 -4.93 -1.63
C LEU A 211 11.72 -4.27 -2.00
N ARG A 212 11.76 -3.69 -3.18
CA ARG A 212 12.77 -2.69 -3.53
C ARG A 212 12.24 -1.30 -3.16
N ARG A 213 13.08 -0.48 -2.51
CA ARG A 213 12.71 0.89 -2.16
C ARG A 213 12.77 1.79 -3.40
N TYR A 214 11.64 2.33 -3.80
CA TYR A 214 11.47 3.26 -4.92
C TYR A 214 11.27 4.71 -4.47
N LEU A 215 10.87 4.93 -3.21
CA LEU A 215 10.61 6.23 -2.60
C LEU A 215 11.67 6.57 -1.52
N PRO A 216 12.96 6.68 -1.89
CA PRO A 216 14.08 6.78 -0.93
C PRO A 216 14.09 8.11 -0.15
N LEU A 217 13.34 9.12 -0.60
CA LEU A 217 13.27 10.44 0.02
C LEU A 217 12.12 10.58 1.02
N GLY A 218 11.31 9.55 1.21
CA GLY A 218 10.35 9.51 2.31
C GLY A 218 11.14 9.46 3.64
N PHE A 219 10.87 10.37 4.55
CA PHE A 219 11.42 10.31 5.91
C PHE A 219 10.83 9.07 6.60
N TRP A 220 11.61 8.02 6.58
CA TRP A 220 11.28 6.73 7.21
C TRP A 220 12.00 6.61 8.54
#